data_363dae15eceeffa73941c0aaa6f99ed8
#
_entry.id   363dae15eceeffa73941c0aaa6f99ed8
#
_cell.length_a   1.000
_cell.length_b   1.000
_cell.length_c   1.000
_cell.angle_alpha   90.00
_cell.angle_beta   90.00
_cell.angle_gamma   90.00
#
_symmetry.space_group_name_H-M   'P 1'
#
loop_
_entity.id
_entity.type
_entity.pdbx_description
1 polymer ?
#
loop_
_entity_poly.entity_id
_entity_poly.type
_entity_poly.pdbx_seq_one_letter_code
_entity_poly.pdbx_strand_id
1 'polypeptide(L)'
;MPTPCKYVQNAKIAYPSIKEQKKLNKFIALLDERIAVQNRLIEDLKKLRCAVSNKLFQSVKGVVIPLSGISNIVKGKQINGDFLAEVGEYYVMNGGTEPSGYYDNYNVEANTISISEGGNSCGYVQFNRMPFWSGGHCYTIQDIVSDVETLYLYHYLKSKEDSIMKLRIGTGLPNIQKKDLAEFKVIIPAIEQQRTISNILSLLERKTEIEGRMLIAMRTEKQYLLHQMFI
;
A
#
# COMPACT_ATOMS: atom_id res chain seq x y z
N MET A 1 18.14 43.91 -25.34
CA MET A 1 17.16 42.83 -25.33
C MET A 1 15.77 43.43 -25.37
N PRO A 2 14.92 43.12 -26.33
CA PRO A 2 13.55 43.65 -26.35
C PRO A 2 12.76 42.99 -25.21
N THR A 3 12.12 43.83 -24.42
CA THR A 3 11.34 43.47 -23.25
C THR A 3 10.20 42.48 -23.61
N PRO A 4 9.94 41.43 -22.85
CA PRO A 4 8.89 40.39 -23.10
C PRO A 4 7.46 40.97 -23.24
N CYS A 5 7.25 42.21 -22.85
CA CYS A 5 5.95 42.89 -22.78
C CYS A 5 5.24 43.05 -24.13
N LYS A 6 5.96 43.23 -25.26
CA LYS A 6 5.34 43.45 -26.58
C LYS A 6 4.62 42.21 -27.14
N TYR A 7 5.08 40.99 -26.81
CA TYR A 7 4.45 39.77 -27.29
C TYR A 7 3.18 39.46 -26.51
N VAL A 8 3.12 39.81 -25.22
CA VAL A 8 1.93 39.61 -24.37
C VAL A 8 0.82 40.61 -24.75
N GLN A 9 1.17 41.85 -25.11
CA GLN A 9 0.17 42.88 -25.47
C GLN A 9 -0.63 42.57 -26.75
N ASN A 10 -0.10 41.73 -27.65
CA ASN A 10 -0.74 41.39 -28.92
C ASN A 10 -1.35 39.98 -28.94
N ALA A 11 -1.35 39.28 -27.82
CA ALA A 11 -1.96 37.98 -27.70
C ALA A 11 -3.48 38.10 -27.77
N LYS A 12 -4.10 37.49 -28.78
CA LYS A 12 -5.56 37.40 -28.88
C LYS A 12 -6.01 36.24 -27.97
N ILE A 13 -6.71 36.58 -26.91
CA ILE A 13 -7.29 35.60 -25.99
C ILE A 13 -8.78 35.50 -26.30
N ALA A 14 -9.24 34.28 -26.68
CA ALA A 14 -10.65 33.98 -26.75
C ALA A 14 -11.14 33.56 -25.34
N TYR A 15 -12.23 34.14 -24.89
CA TYR A 15 -12.84 33.79 -23.62
C TYR A 15 -14.36 33.63 -23.79
N PRO A 16 -14.98 32.70 -23.07
CA PRO A 16 -16.41 32.44 -23.15
C PRO A 16 -17.23 33.60 -22.54
N SER A 17 -18.51 33.69 -22.90
CA SER A 17 -19.41 34.67 -22.27
C SER A 17 -19.50 34.47 -20.74
N ILE A 18 -19.88 35.51 -20.01
CA ILE A 18 -20.03 35.47 -18.53
C ILE A 18 -21.00 34.37 -18.11
N LYS A 19 -22.04 34.10 -18.91
CA LYS A 19 -23.02 33.02 -18.65
C LYS A 19 -22.35 31.64 -18.77
N GLU A 20 -21.49 31.46 -19.76
CA GLU A 20 -20.74 30.21 -19.96
C GLU A 20 -19.68 30.03 -18.87
N GLN A 21 -18.94 31.11 -18.54
CA GLN A 21 -17.96 31.09 -17.43
C GLN A 21 -18.62 30.64 -16.11
N LYS A 22 -19.82 31.18 -15.80
CA LYS A 22 -20.58 30.74 -14.61
C LYS A 22 -20.96 29.27 -14.63
N LYS A 23 -21.34 28.73 -15.81
CA LYS A 23 -21.65 27.27 -15.97
C LYS A 23 -20.39 26.43 -15.77
N LEU A 24 -19.28 26.83 -16.39
CA LEU A 24 -18.00 26.14 -16.28
C LEU A 24 -17.50 26.13 -14.84
N ASN A 25 -17.52 27.27 -14.17
CA ASN A 25 -17.11 27.38 -12.76
C ASN A 25 -17.97 26.48 -11.85
N LYS A 26 -19.30 26.45 -12.06
CA LYS A 26 -20.19 25.57 -11.30
C LYS A 26 -19.87 24.10 -11.56
N PHE A 27 -19.61 23.73 -12.80
CA PHE A 27 -19.27 22.35 -13.19
C PHE A 27 -17.95 21.91 -12.55
N ILE A 28 -16.90 22.74 -12.64
CA ILE A 28 -15.59 22.46 -12.01
C ILE A 28 -15.74 22.33 -10.49
N ALA A 29 -16.49 23.24 -9.86
CA ALA A 29 -16.71 23.21 -8.42
C ALA A 29 -17.42 21.91 -7.98
N LEU A 30 -18.39 21.41 -8.75
CA LEU A 30 -19.05 20.12 -8.46
C LEU A 30 -18.10 18.93 -8.60
N LEU A 31 -17.20 18.94 -9.58
CA LEU A 31 -16.16 17.91 -9.71
C LEU A 31 -15.20 17.94 -8.52
N ASP A 32 -14.78 19.12 -8.08
CA ASP A 32 -13.90 19.27 -6.93
C ASP A 32 -14.57 18.81 -5.63
N GLU A 33 -15.83 19.16 -5.43
CA GLU A 33 -16.61 18.68 -4.29
C GLU A 33 -16.71 17.15 -4.28
N ARG A 34 -17.00 16.54 -5.43
CA ARG A 34 -17.07 15.07 -5.55
C ARG A 34 -15.74 14.40 -5.23
N ILE A 35 -14.62 14.95 -5.72
CA ILE A 35 -13.27 14.47 -5.41
C ILE A 35 -12.97 14.62 -3.91
N ALA A 36 -13.37 15.72 -3.30
CA ALA A 36 -13.18 15.96 -1.87
C ALA A 36 -13.98 14.97 -1.01
N VAL A 37 -15.24 14.68 -1.38
CA VAL A 37 -16.08 13.67 -0.72
C VAL A 37 -15.46 12.28 -0.85
N GLN A 38 -14.95 11.93 -2.04
CA GLN A 38 -14.29 10.64 -2.29
C GLN A 38 -13.02 10.48 -1.42
N ASN A 39 -12.19 11.53 -1.31
CA ASN A 39 -11.03 11.50 -0.42
C ASN A 39 -11.44 11.26 1.04
N ARG A 40 -12.48 11.96 1.52
CA ARG A 40 -12.99 11.78 2.90
C ARG A 40 -13.48 10.35 3.14
N LEU A 41 -14.22 9.78 2.18
CA LEU A 41 -14.68 8.40 2.27
C LEU A 41 -13.51 7.41 2.42
N ILE A 42 -12.44 7.59 1.65
CA ILE A 42 -11.25 6.74 1.73
C ILE A 42 -10.60 6.85 3.13
N GLU A 43 -10.45 8.07 3.65
CA GLU A 43 -9.88 8.28 4.98
C GLU A 43 -10.75 7.68 6.09
N ASP A 44 -12.07 7.78 5.98
CA ASP A 44 -12.99 7.17 6.94
C ASP A 44 -12.97 5.64 6.89
N LEU A 45 -12.85 5.05 5.69
CA LEU A 45 -12.65 3.59 5.52
C LEU A 45 -11.33 3.11 6.13
N LYS A 46 -10.23 3.85 5.97
CA LYS A 46 -8.95 3.53 6.61
C LYS A 46 -9.06 3.56 8.14
N LYS A 47 -9.70 4.60 8.69
CA LYS A 47 -9.94 4.71 10.14
C LYS A 47 -10.82 3.57 10.65
N LEU A 48 -11.91 3.25 9.93
CA LEU A 48 -12.80 2.14 10.26
C LEU A 48 -12.04 0.82 10.27
N ARG A 49 -11.23 0.53 9.23
CA ARG A 49 -10.40 -0.67 9.16
C ARG A 49 -9.46 -0.76 10.37
N CYS A 50 -8.79 0.33 10.74
CA CYS A 50 -7.90 0.37 11.89
C CYS A 50 -8.67 0.09 13.19
N ALA A 51 -9.81 0.73 13.41
CA ALA A 51 -10.63 0.55 14.62
C ALA A 51 -11.19 -0.89 14.72
N VAL A 52 -11.69 -1.44 13.61
CA VAL A 52 -12.20 -2.83 13.54
C VAL A 52 -11.06 -3.82 13.78
N SER A 53 -9.90 -3.63 13.15
CA SER A 53 -8.71 -4.47 13.35
C SER A 53 -8.29 -4.49 14.82
N ASN A 54 -8.15 -3.32 15.44
CA ASN A 54 -7.78 -3.21 16.84
C ASN A 54 -8.80 -3.92 17.76
N LYS A 55 -10.08 -3.69 17.55
CA LYS A 55 -11.14 -4.32 18.36
C LYS A 55 -11.14 -5.85 18.22
N LEU A 56 -11.00 -6.35 17.00
CA LEU A 56 -10.95 -7.78 16.72
C LEU A 56 -9.74 -8.42 17.42
N PHE A 57 -8.54 -7.89 17.18
CA PHE A 57 -7.30 -8.49 17.73
C PHE A 57 -7.10 -8.27 19.23
N GLN A 58 -7.77 -7.29 19.85
CA GLN A 58 -7.82 -7.17 21.31
C GLN A 58 -8.66 -8.26 21.97
N SER A 59 -9.69 -8.74 21.28
CA SER A 59 -10.63 -9.76 21.80
C SER A 59 -10.23 -11.20 21.45
N VAL A 60 -9.26 -11.39 20.56
CA VAL A 60 -8.81 -12.73 20.13
C VAL A 60 -8.17 -13.48 21.31
N LYS A 61 -8.68 -14.69 21.53
CA LYS A 61 -8.09 -15.67 22.45
C LYS A 61 -7.64 -16.88 21.65
N GLY A 62 -6.47 -17.39 21.93
CA GLY A 62 -5.89 -18.52 21.20
C GLY A 62 -4.57 -18.96 21.78
N VAL A 63 -3.92 -19.88 21.10
CA VAL A 63 -2.58 -20.33 21.45
C VAL A 63 -1.58 -19.25 21.03
N VAL A 64 -0.63 -18.93 21.90
CA VAL A 64 0.45 -17.98 21.61
C VAL A 64 1.67 -18.74 21.12
N ILE A 65 2.04 -18.52 19.86
CA ILE A 65 3.13 -19.25 19.20
C ILE A 65 4.12 -18.24 18.60
N PRO A 66 5.45 -18.46 18.65
CA PRO A 66 6.40 -17.64 17.92
C PRO A 66 6.19 -17.79 16.40
N LEU A 67 6.49 -16.75 15.63
CA LEU A 67 6.32 -16.74 14.18
C LEU A 67 7.08 -17.89 13.50
N SER A 68 8.27 -18.24 14.01
CA SER A 68 9.06 -19.37 13.56
C SER A 68 8.41 -20.74 13.83
N GLY A 69 7.47 -20.82 14.76
CA GLY A 69 6.74 -22.05 15.05
C GLY A 69 5.59 -22.35 14.10
N ILE A 70 5.20 -21.37 13.27
CA ILE A 70 4.06 -21.48 12.34
C ILE A 70 4.44 -21.18 10.89
N SER A 71 5.67 -20.75 10.63
CA SER A 71 6.13 -20.37 9.28
C SER A 71 7.65 -20.37 9.15
N ASN A 72 8.13 -20.36 7.93
CA ASN A 72 9.53 -20.15 7.60
C ASN A 72 9.76 -18.70 7.18
N ILE A 73 10.70 -18.02 7.85
CA ILE A 73 11.10 -16.65 7.51
C ILE A 73 12.28 -16.73 6.56
N VAL A 74 12.07 -16.30 5.33
CA VAL A 74 13.09 -16.37 4.27
C VAL A 74 13.57 -14.95 3.94
N LYS A 75 14.88 -14.74 3.99
CA LYS A 75 15.49 -13.49 3.53
C LYS A 75 15.57 -13.49 2.01
N GLY A 76 15.21 -12.38 1.38
CA GLY A 76 15.27 -12.22 -0.06
C GLY A 76 16.71 -12.18 -0.61
N LYS A 77 16.82 -12.16 -1.92
CA LYS A 77 18.10 -12.16 -2.64
C LYS A 77 18.37 -10.80 -3.25
N GLN A 78 19.56 -10.25 -2.94
CA GLN A 78 19.98 -8.98 -3.53
C GLN A 78 20.02 -9.09 -5.05
N ILE A 79 19.57 -8.02 -5.71
CA ILE A 79 19.68 -7.82 -7.15
C ILE A 79 20.38 -6.48 -7.39
N ASN A 80 21.23 -6.41 -8.42
CA ASN A 80 21.83 -5.14 -8.80
C ASN A 80 20.78 -4.23 -9.43
N GLY A 81 20.76 -2.96 -9.02
CA GLY A 81 19.83 -1.94 -9.52
C GLY A 81 19.88 -1.76 -11.05
N ASP A 82 21.03 -2.02 -11.68
CA ASP A 82 21.19 -1.93 -13.14
C ASP A 82 20.32 -2.93 -13.92
N PHE A 83 19.84 -3.98 -13.27
CA PHE A 83 18.92 -4.97 -13.86
C PHE A 83 17.43 -4.62 -13.64
N LEU A 84 17.14 -3.53 -12.94
CA LEU A 84 15.76 -3.12 -12.69
C LEU A 84 15.27 -2.20 -13.80
N ALA A 85 14.08 -2.52 -14.32
CA ALA A 85 13.36 -1.69 -15.28
C ALA A 85 12.29 -0.83 -14.58
N GLU A 86 11.86 0.25 -15.23
CA GLU A 86 10.72 1.05 -14.74
C GLU A 86 9.37 0.32 -14.90
N VAL A 87 9.30 -0.61 -15.87
CA VAL A 87 8.11 -1.43 -16.17
C VAL A 87 8.58 -2.85 -16.47
N GLY A 88 7.85 -3.86 -15.98
CA GLY A 88 8.18 -5.26 -16.20
C GLY A 88 7.11 -6.19 -15.65
N GLU A 89 7.38 -7.50 -15.73
CA GLU A 89 6.41 -8.53 -15.35
C GLU A 89 6.29 -8.68 -13.82
N TYR A 90 7.44 -8.71 -13.12
CA TYR A 90 7.47 -8.92 -11.67
C TYR A 90 8.08 -7.71 -10.97
N TYR A 91 7.39 -7.18 -9.98
CA TYR A 91 7.91 -6.09 -9.17
C TYR A 91 8.93 -6.59 -8.13
N VAL A 92 9.85 -5.70 -7.76
CA VAL A 92 10.93 -6.00 -6.81
C VAL A 92 10.69 -5.26 -5.50
N MET A 93 10.51 -6.00 -4.40
CA MET A 93 10.41 -5.46 -3.05
C MET A 93 11.76 -5.56 -2.34
N ASN A 94 12.39 -4.42 -2.08
CA ASN A 94 13.72 -4.37 -1.46
C ASN A 94 13.73 -3.47 -0.20
N GLY A 95 12.79 -3.71 0.72
CA GLY A 95 12.72 -3.02 2.00
C GLY A 95 11.97 -1.68 2.00
N GLY A 96 11.37 -1.28 0.88
CA GLY A 96 10.47 -0.12 0.79
C GLY A 96 9.01 -0.46 1.05
N THR A 97 8.14 0.56 1.02
CA THR A 97 6.67 0.40 0.98
C THR A 97 6.16 0.22 -0.45
N GLU A 98 6.96 0.66 -1.43
CA GLU A 98 6.70 0.58 -2.86
C GLU A 98 7.77 -0.26 -3.55
N PRO A 99 7.48 -0.82 -4.74
CA PRO A 99 8.48 -1.52 -5.53
C PRO A 99 9.69 -0.64 -5.85
N SER A 100 10.89 -1.23 -5.81
CA SER A 100 12.13 -0.57 -6.21
C SER A 100 12.32 -0.56 -7.74
N GLY A 101 11.50 -1.26 -8.48
CA GLY A 101 11.51 -1.44 -9.93
C GLY A 101 10.89 -2.78 -10.31
N TYR A 102 11.12 -3.20 -11.54
CA TYR A 102 10.60 -4.45 -12.10
C TYR A 102 11.74 -5.32 -12.63
N TYR A 103 11.50 -6.63 -12.65
CA TYR A 103 12.47 -7.62 -13.13
C TYR A 103 11.76 -8.72 -13.93
N ASP A 104 12.50 -9.43 -14.79
CA ASP A 104 11.96 -10.46 -15.69
C ASP A 104 11.71 -11.80 -15.01
N ASN A 105 12.06 -11.91 -13.72
CA ASN A 105 11.93 -13.15 -12.97
C ASN A 105 11.41 -12.86 -11.55
N TYR A 106 10.90 -13.88 -10.88
CA TYR A 106 10.49 -13.83 -9.49
C TYR A 106 11.20 -14.91 -8.66
N ASN A 107 11.29 -14.72 -7.37
CA ASN A 107 11.83 -15.69 -6.42
C ASN A 107 10.85 -16.01 -5.28
N VAL A 108 9.66 -15.41 -5.31
CA VAL A 108 8.59 -15.61 -4.32
C VAL A 108 7.26 -15.71 -5.03
N GLU A 109 6.49 -16.74 -4.67
CA GLU A 109 5.14 -16.99 -5.20
C GLU A 109 4.12 -15.95 -4.73
N ALA A 110 3.01 -15.87 -5.47
CA ALA A 110 1.86 -15.06 -5.11
C ALA A 110 1.30 -15.42 -3.72
N ASN A 111 0.52 -14.51 -3.15
CA ASN A 111 -0.15 -14.66 -1.85
C ASN A 111 0.82 -14.85 -0.67
N THR A 112 1.96 -14.20 -0.75
CA THR A 112 3.01 -14.27 0.27
C THR A 112 3.10 -12.96 1.06
N ILE A 113 3.26 -13.07 2.38
CA ILE A 113 3.50 -11.94 3.29
C ILE A 113 4.97 -11.54 3.20
N SER A 114 5.24 -10.25 3.02
CA SER A 114 6.59 -9.70 3.14
C SER A 114 6.71 -8.69 4.28
N ILE A 115 7.91 -8.60 4.83
CA ILE A 115 8.24 -7.66 5.91
C ILE A 115 9.56 -6.97 5.54
N SER A 116 9.55 -5.63 5.53
CA SER A 116 10.75 -4.85 5.30
C SER A 116 11.78 -5.07 6.40
N GLU A 117 13.00 -5.47 6.03
CA GLU A 117 14.10 -5.69 6.98
C GLU A 117 14.70 -4.38 7.47
N GLY A 118 14.84 -3.38 6.60
CA GLY A 118 15.69 -2.24 6.90
C GLY A 118 15.20 -0.89 6.38
N GLY A 119 15.93 0.15 6.76
CA GLY A 119 15.65 1.53 6.38
C GLY A 119 14.46 2.14 7.12
N ASN A 120 13.92 3.25 6.56
CA ASN A 120 12.79 3.98 7.16
C ASN A 120 11.49 3.15 7.22
N SER A 121 11.34 2.17 6.34
CA SER A 121 10.18 1.27 6.26
C SER A 121 10.40 -0.04 7.03
N CYS A 122 11.45 -0.12 7.83
CA CYS A 122 11.80 -1.31 8.61
C CYS A 122 10.61 -1.78 9.45
N GLY A 123 10.15 -3.03 9.23
CA GLY A 123 8.99 -3.61 9.90
C GLY A 123 7.66 -3.43 9.13
N TYR A 124 7.67 -2.76 7.98
CA TYR A 124 6.47 -2.64 7.14
C TYR A 124 6.02 -4.01 6.64
N VAL A 125 4.76 -4.34 6.89
CA VAL A 125 4.13 -5.62 6.53
C VAL A 125 3.26 -5.43 5.29
N GLN A 126 3.45 -6.29 4.28
CA GLN A 126 2.70 -6.24 3.03
C GLN A 126 2.24 -7.63 2.62
N PHE A 127 1.08 -7.72 1.97
CA PHE A 127 0.57 -8.92 1.33
C PHE A 127 0.74 -8.81 -0.19
N ASN A 128 1.49 -9.74 -0.77
CA ASN A 128 1.83 -9.74 -2.19
C ASN A 128 0.93 -10.74 -2.92
N ARG A 129 -0.02 -10.21 -3.71
CA ARG A 129 -1.03 -11.03 -4.41
C ARG A 129 -0.53 -11.62 -5.72
N MET A 130 0.61 -11.15 -6.21
CA MET A 130 1.25 -11.62 -7.43
C MET A 130 2.65 -12.14 -7.11
N PRO A 131 3.24 -13.00 -7.94
CA PRO A 131 4.63 -13.36 -7.80
C PRO A 131 5.51 -12.11 -7.86
N PHE A 132 6.62 -12.10 -7.13
CA PHE A 132 7.50 -10.94 -7.06
C PHE A 132 8.94 -11.34 -6.73
N TRP A 133 9.87 -10.43 -6.91
CA TRP A 133 11.23 -10.61 -6.44
C TRP A 133 11.39 -10.00 -5.04
N SER A 134 11.74 -10.84 -4.08
CA SER A 134 12.14 -10.40 -2.75
C SER A 134 13.63 -10.08 -2.74
N GLY A 135 13.94 -8.80 -2.56
CA GLY A 135 15.31 -8.27 -2.51
C GLY A 135 15.99 -8.49 -1.16
N GLY A 136 17.27 -8.15 -1.08
CA GLY A 136 18.13 -8.43 0.08
C GLY A 136 17.72 -7.78 1.39
N HIS A 137 16.86 -6.75 1.34
CA HIS A 137 16.31 -6.05 2.52
C HIS A 137 14.84 -6.36 2.77
N CYS A 138 14.38 -7.54 2.36
CA CYS A 138 13.01 -8.00 2.52
C CYS A 138 13.00 -9.42 3.09
N TYR A 139 12.18 -9.66 4.12
CA TYR A 139 11.81 -10.99 4.58
C TYR A 139 10.49 -11.40 3.97
N THR A 140 10.33 -12.69 3.71
CA THR A 140 9.06 -13.30 3.31
C THR A 140 8.68 -14.39 4.30
N ILE A 141 7.38 -14.54 4.55
CA ILE A 141 6.80 -15.53 5.43
C ILE A 141 6.27 -16.65 4.54
N GLN A 142 6.93 -17.79 4.56
CA GLN A 142 6.66 -18.93 3.70
C GLN A 142 6.34 -20.18 4.54
N ASP A 143 5.89 -21.25 3.90
CA ASP A 143 5.63 -22.54 4.52
C ASP A 143 4.75 -22.42 5.78
N ILE A 144 3.69 -21.60 5.69
CA ILE A 144 2.74 -21.41 6.80
C ILE A 144 2.03 -22.73 7.05
N VAL A 145 1.98 -23.19 8.32
CA VAL A 145 1.33 -24.44 8.70
C VAL A 145 -0.17 -24.43 8.39
N SER A 146 -0.75 -25.59 8.10
CA SER A 146 -2.13 -25.73 7.61
C SER A 146 -3.22 -25.18 8.54
N ASP A 147 -2.93 -25.12 9.84
CA ASP A 147 -3.87 -24.65 10.86
C ASP A 147 -3.89 -23.12 11.00
N VAL A 148 -3.06 -22.43 10.19
CA VAL A 148 -2.96 -20.96 10.16
C VAL A 148 -3.35 -20.43 8.79
N GLU A 149 -4.40 -19.65 8.75
CA GLU A 149 -4.89 -18.99 7.53
C GLU A 149 -3.98 -17.80 7.19
N THR A 150 -3.44 -17.77 5.96
CA THR A 150 -2.43 -16.79 5.52
C THR A 150 -2.91 -15.35 5.64
N LEU A 151 -4.17 -15.05 5.26
CA LEU A 151 -4.72 -13.69 5.36
C LEU A 151 -4.97 -13.28 6.81
N TYR A 152 -5.31 -14.25 7.69
CA TYR A 152 -5.38 -13.98 9.13
C TYR A 152 -4.01 -13.56 9.66
N LEU A 153 -2.96 -14.32 9.34
CA LEU A 153 -1.59 -14.02 9.75
C LEU A 153 -1.15 -12.64 9.23
N TYR A 154 -1.43 -12.36 7.94
CA TYR A 154 -1.16 -11.04 7.37
C TYR A 154 -1.83 -9.92 8.18
N HIS A 155 -3.15 -9.99 8.39
CA HIS A 155 -3.88 -8.96 9.11
C HIS A 155 -3.44 -8.83 10.57
N TYR A 156 -3.07 -9.96 11.22
CA TYR A 156 -2.50 -9.94 12.56
C TYR A 156 -1.17 -9.20 12.59
N LEU A 157 -0.22 -9.58 11.74
CA LEU A 157 1.09 -8.92 11.65
C LEU A 157 0.94 -7.44 11.28
N LYS A 158 0.05 -7.11 10.34
CA LYS A 158 -0.25 -5.73 9.97
C LYS A 158 -0.83 -4.92 11.13
N SER A 159 -1.68 -5.52 11.98
CA SER A 159 -2.19 -4.87 13.19
C SER A 159 -1.12 -4.63 14.26
N LYS A 160 -0.03 -5.40 14.22
CA LYS A 160 1.11 -5.32 15.14
C LYS A 160 2.35 -4.69 14.51
N GLU A 161 2.20 -4.03 13.37
CA GLU A 161 3.29 -3.42 12.62
C GLU A 161 4.16 -2.49 13.48
N ASP A 162 3.56 -1.64 14.33
CA ASP A 162 4.28 -0.79 15.26
C ASP A 162 5.14 -1.59 16.27
N SER A 163 4.66 -2.78 16.67
CA SER A 163 5.41 -3.67 17.58
C SER A 163 6.55 -4.36 16.86
N ILE A 164 6.34 -4.73 15.59
CA ILE A 164 7.39 -5.28 14.73
C ILE A 164 8.45 -4.21 14.45
N MET A 165 8.04 -2.98 14.17
CA MET A 165 8.96 -1.84 13.98
C MET A 165 9.84 -1.56 15.21
N LYS A 166 9.35 -1.85 16.42
CA LYS A 166 10.14 -1.70 17.65
C LYS A 166 11.25 -2.75 17.81
N LEU A 167 11.23 -3.84 17.02
CA LEU A 167 12.32 -4.84 17.00
C LEU A 167 13.58 -4.33 16.29
N ARG A 168 13.48 -3.20 15.59
CA ARG A 168 14.60 -2.61 14.85
C ARG A 168 15.74 -2.20 15.78
N ILE A 169 16.96 -2.46 15.34
CA ILE A 169 18.20 -2.06 15.99
C ILE A 169 19.03 -1.19 15.05
N GLY A 170 19.85 -0.31 15.62
CA GLY A 170 20.70 0.63 14.87
C GLY A 170 20.08 2.03 14.77
N THR A 171 20.95 3.06 14.77
CA THR A 171 20.57 4.48 14.78
C THR A 171 20.63 5.14 13.39
N GLY A 172 21.50 4.64 12.48
CA GLY A 172 21.66 5.20 11.13
C GLY A 172 20.81 4.49 10.08
N LEU A 173 21.04 3.20 9.90
CA LEU A 173 20.25 2.32 9.04
C LEU A 173 19.64 1.21 9.90
N PRO A 174 18.47 1.47 10.51
CA PRO A 174 17.85 0.49 11.38
C PRO A 174 17.45 -0.76 10.59
N ASN A 175 17.61 -1.93 11.22
CA ASN A 175 17.15 -3.19 10.67
C ASN A 175 16.52 -4.10 11.72
N ILE A 176 15.70 -5.04 11.31
CA ILE A 176 15.16 -6.12 12.13
C ILE A 176 15.99 -7.38 11.85
N GLN A 177 16.49 -8.01 12.90
CA GLN A 177 17.17 -9.29 12.76
C GLN A 177 16.15 -10.43 12.59
N LYS A 178 16.48 -11.39 11.73
CA LYS A 178 15.64 -12.57 11.50
C LYS A 178 15.27 -13.28 12.81
N LYS A 179 16.22 -13.40 13.73
CA LYS A 179 16.00 -14.06 15.06
C LYS A 179 14.93 -13.36 15.89
N ASP A 180 14.92 -12.00 15.89
CA ASP A 180 13.98 -11.22 16.70
C ASP A 180 12.58 -11.29 16.09
N LEU A 181 12.49 -11.29 14.75
CA LEU A 181 11.24 -11.50 14.04
C LEU A 181 10.72 -12.95 14.23
N ALA A 182 11.60 -13.94 14.28
CA ALA A 182 11.27 -15.34 14.51
C ALA A 182 10.59 -15.59 15.87
N GLU A 183 11.02 -14.84 16.90
CA GLU A 183 10.46 -14.89 18.26
C GLU A 183 9.20 -14.03 18.46
N PHE A 184 8.78 -13.29 17.43
CA PHE A 184 7.59 -12.46 17.52
C PHE A 184 6.36 -13.33 17.77
N LYS A 185 5.60 -13.00 18.84
CA LYS A 185 4.47 -13.82 19.30
C LYS A 185 3.21 -13.53 18.49
N VAL A 186 2.59 -14.57 17.98
CA VAL A 186 1.32 -14.55 17.25
C VAL A 186 0.27 -15.33 18.04
N ILE A 187 -0.94 -14.77 18.14
CA ILE A 187 -2.09 -15.46 18.76
C ILE A 187 -2.85 -16.20 17.66
N ILE A 188 -3.01 -17.50 17.79
CA ILE A 188 -3.70 -18.35 16.82
C ILE A 188 -4.99 -18.88 17.45
N PRO A 189 -6.16 -18.35 17.06
CA PRO A 189 -7.47 -18.86 17.48
C PRO A 189 -7.90 -20.05 16.62
N ALA A 190 -9.10 -20.60 16.88
CA ALA A 190 -9.70 -21.63 16.02
C ALA A 190 -9.84 -21.15 14.57
N ILE A 191 -9.70 -22.06 13.60
CA ILE A 191 -9.62 -21.73 12.16
C ILE A 191 -10.85 -20.96 11.66
N GLU A 192 -12.05 -21.20 12.18
CA GLU A 192 -13.29 -20.50 11.84
C GLU A 192 -13.22 -19.03 12.26
N GLN A 193 -12.61 -18.75 13.41
CA GLN A 193 -12.40 -17.37 13.88
C GLN A 193 -11.34 -16.66 13.03
N GLN A 194 -10.27 -17.34 12.65
CA GLN A 194 -9.26 -16.82 11.72
C GLN A 194 -9.92 -16.39 10.40
N ARG A 195 -10.71 -17.27 9.79
CA ARG A 195 -11.45 -16.99 8.54
C ARG A 195 -12.43 -15.84 8.67
N THR A 196 -13.13 -15.75 9.78
CA THR A 196 -14.08 -14.64 10.03
C THR A 196 -13.35 -13.30 10.08
N ILE A 197 -12.25 -13.24 10.83
CA ILE A 197 -11.45 -12.01 10.97
C ILE A 197 -10.83 -11.61 9.63
N SER A 198 -10.19 -12.55 8.92
CA SER A 198 -9.55 -12.27 7.64
C SER A 198 -10.54 -11.81 6.58
N ASN A 199 -11.73 -12.42 6.51
CA ASN A 199 -12.78 -12.00 5.60
C ASN A 199 -13.24 -10.56 5.86
N ILE A 200 -13.52 -10.20 7.11
CA ILE A 200 -13.96 -8.84 7.47
C ILE A 200 -12.89 -7.81 7.07
N LEU A 201 -11.64 -8.04 7.45
CA LEU A 201 -10.56 -7.09 7.21
C LEU A 201 -10.19 -7.00 5.73
N SER A 202 -10.19 -8.13 5.00
CA SER A 202 -9.95 -8.17 3.56
C SER A 202 -11.05 -7.46 2.77
N LEU A 203 -12.32 -7.55 3.19
CA LEU A 203 -13.42 -6.81 2.56
C LEU A 203 -13.25 -5.29 2.74
N LEU A 204 -12.86 -4.83 3.95
CA LEU A 204 -12.59 -3.41 4.20
C LEU A 204 -11.38 -2.91 3.40
N GLU A 205 -10.32 -3.71 3.30
CA GLU A 205 -9.14 -3.40 2.49
C GLU A 205 -9.51 -3.28 1.01
N ARG A 206 -10.20 -4.29 0.46
CA ARG A 206 -10.67 -4.28 -0.92
C ARG A 206 -11.59 -3.10 -1.22
N LYS A 207 -12.50 -2.74 -0.31
CA LYS A 207 -13.36 -1.57 -0.45
C LYS A 207 -12.50 -0.29 -0.55
N THR A 208 -11.52 -0.14 0.33
CA THR A 208 -10.61 1.02 0.31
C THR A 208 -9.81 1.11 -0.99
N GLU A 209 -9.34 -0.02 -1.52
CA GLU A 209 -8.63 -0.09 -2.81
C GLU A 209 -9.52 0.30 -4.00
N ILE A 210 -10.79 -0.14 -4.01
CA ILE A 210 -11.76 0.21 -5.06
C ILE A 210 -12.04 1.71 -5.05
N GLU A 211 -12.28 2.28 -3.88
CA GLU A 211 -12.53 3.72 -3.73
C GLU A 211 -11.29 4.55 -4.12
N GLY A 212 -10.09 4.04 -3.82
CA GLY A 212 -8.83 4.65 -4.26
C GLY A 212 -8.69 4.68 -5.79
N ARG A 213 -9.00 3.58 -6.47
CA ARG A 213 -9.01 3.53 -7.94
C ARG A 213 -10.05 4.46 -8.55
N MET A 214 -11.23 4.54 -7.94
CA MET A 214 -12.27 5.49 -8.37
C MET A 214 -11.79 6.94 -8.24
N LEU A 215 -11.10 7.29 -7.16
CA LEU A 215 -10.52 8.63 -6.98
C LEU A 215 -9.51 8.98 -8.07
N ILE A 216 -8.62 8.04 -8.42
CA ILE A 216 -7.65 8.23 -9.51
C ILE A 216 -8.40 8.49 -10.84
N ALA A 217 -9.39 7.67 -11.16
CA ALA A 217 -10.20 7.84 -12.37
C ALA A 217 -10.89 9.21 -12.42
N MET A 218 -11.51 9.66 -11.32
CA MET A 218 -12.14 10.99 -11.24
C MET A 218 -11.15 12.14 -11.46
N ARG A 219 -9.93 12.02 -10.92
CA ARG A 219 -8.88 13.05 -11.11
C ARG A 219 -8.39 13.08 -12.55
N THR A 220 -8.19 11.91 -13.17
CA THR A 220 -7.80 11.81 -14.58
C THR A 220 -8.89 12.37 -15.50
N GLU A 221 -10.15 12.03 -15.25
CA GLU A 221 -11.29 12.58 -15.99
C GLU A 221 -11.39 14.11 -15.87
N LYS A 222 -11.22 14.65 -14.65
CA LYS A 222 -11.18 16.10 -14.44
C LYS A 222 -10.05 16.75 -15.26
N GLN A 223 -8.84 16.19 -15.22
CA GLN A 223 -7.71 16.73 -16.00
C GLN A 223 -8.00 16.71 -17.50
N TYR A 224 -8.54 15.63 -18.00
CA TYR A 224 -8.93 15.50 -19.41
C TYR A 224 -9.96 16.58 -19.80
N LEU A 225 -11.03 16.73 -19.01
CA LEU A 225 -12.06 17.73 -19.26
C LEU A 225 -11.51 19.15 -19.24
N LEU A 226 -10.66 19.48 -18.28
CA LEU A 226 -9.99 20.79 -18.23
C LEU A 226 -9.13 21.03 -19.47
N HIS A 227 -8.38 20.02 -19.91
CA HIS A 227 -7.58 20.12 -21.13
C HIS A 227 -8.45 20.39 -22.37
N GLN A 228 -9.60 19.69 -22.50
CA GLN A 228 -10.53 19.91 -23.61
C GLN A 228 -11.24 21.27 -23.57
N MET A 229 -11.41 21.86 -22.41
CA MET A 229 -12.14 23.13 -22.23
C MET A 229 -11.25 24.38 -22.43
N PHE A 230 -9.91 24.26 -22.29
CA PHE A 230 -8.99 25.37 -22.28
C PHE A 230 -7.89 25.29 -23.37
N ILE A 231 -8.06 24.40 -24.36
CA ILE A 231 -7.33 24.41 -25.62
C ILE A 231 -8.18 25.10 -26.66
#